data_238aca1710e316676ebed93f72095acf
#
_entry.id   238aca1710e316676ebed93f72095acf
#
_cell.length_a   1.000
_cell.length_b   1.000
_cell.length_c   1.000
_cell.angle_alpha   90.00
_cell.angle_beta   90.00
_cell.angle_gamma   90.00
#
_symmetry.space_group_name_H-M   'P 1'
#
loop_
_entity.id
_entity.type
_entity.pdbx_description
1 polymer ?
#
loop_
_entity_poly.entity_id
_entity_poly.type
_entity_poly.pdbx_seq_one_letter_code
_entity_poly.pdbx_strand_id
1 'polypeptide(L)'
;DEARPYAQQVSGTYQSTRTFFSTFVAAWEPAVRKITITATENGHLRIGTDEYVMVEPWVWQKTDGSTRIAAQVEDGKVVSLSQEPAFTLLPTTLLQQALVPVFGVCLVLLLVVTVAWPVGALRRRRALKRGQEVGAPLPWWTRVARGGGVLALAAQLTWISLLVVIMTNSSTITDGSFTWLISVARCAQVLQALGVVAVIPAAVDLVMSLRRRAGWRRVTMSAVLLAALVALAWWAWAGNALVPSLGM
;
A
#
# COMPACT_ATOMS: atom_id res chain seq x y z
N ASP A 1 -36.31 -10.94 11.63
CA ASP A 1 -35.49 -12.13 11.29
C ASP A 1 -35.25 -12.35 9.80
N GLU A 2 -36.20 -11.96 8.92
CA GLU A 2 -36.04 -12.11 7.46
C GLU A 2 -34.94 -11.24 6.86
N ALA A 3 -34.64 -10.07 7.42
CA ALA A 3 -33.62 -9.14 6.93
C ALA A 3 -32.18 -9.61 7.21
N ARG A 4 -31.97 -10.45 8.21
CA ARG A 4 -30.63 -10.83 8.69
C ARG A 4 -29.76 -11.51 7.65
N PRO A 5 -30.24 -12.51 6.85
CA PRO A 5 -29.40 -13.13 5.83
C PRO A 5 -28.98 -12.17 4.72
N TYR A 6 -29.84 -11.22 4.34
CA TYR A 6 -29.52 -10.18 3.35
C TYR A 6 -28.45 -9.22 3.92
N ALA A 7 -28.61 -8.75 5.14
CA ALA A 7 -27.67 -7.86 5.79
C ALA A 7 -26.28 -8.50 5.96
N GLN A 8 -26.23 -9.80 6.30
CA GLN A 8 -24.97 -10.53 6.40
C GLN A 8 -24.23 -10.64 5.07
N GLN A 9 -24.94 -10.85 3.97
CA GLN A 9 -24.32 -10.92 2.63
C GLN A 9 -23.80 -9.56 2.16
N VAL A 10 -24.44 -8.47 2.56
CA VAL A 10 -24.03 -7.10 2.25
C VAL A 10 -22.90 -6.61 3.17
N SER A 11 -22.71 -7.28 4.32
CA SER A 11 -21.63 -6.89 5.23
C SER A 11 -20.26 -7.04 4.59
N GLY A 12 -19.44 -6.00 4.71
CA GLY A 12 -18.13 -6.03 4.10
C GLY A 12 -17.45 -4.67 4.03
N THR A 13 -16.39 -4.64 3.26
CA THR A 13 -15.64 -3.42 2.98
C THR A 13 -15.85 -3.01 1.53
N TYR A 14 -16.16 -1.75 1.33
CA TYR A 14 -16.51 -1.18 0.05
C TYR A 14 -15.65 0.05 -0.24
N GLN A 15 -15.57 0.40 -1.52
CA GLN A 15 -15.00 1.65 -2.00
C GLN A 15 -15.96 2.33 -2.99
N SER A 16 -15.92 3.65 -3.03
CA SER A 16 -16.74 4.43 -3.98
C SER A 16 -16.23 4.24 -5.41
N THR A 17 -17.15 4.20 -6.40
CA THR A 17 -16.78 4.25 -7.82
C THR A 17 -16.23 5.61 -8.24
N ARG A 18 -16.45 6.65 -7.45
CA ARG A 18 -15.85 7.98 -7.64
C ARG A 18 -14.43 8.01 -7.10
N THR A 19 -13.56 7.20 -7.67
CA THR A 19 -12.17 7.03 -7.25
C THR A 19 -11.23 6.99 -8.45
N PHE A 20 -9.95 7.14 -8.19
CA PHE A 20 -8.89 7.14 -9.21
C PHE A 20 -8.39 5.71 -9.43
N PHE A 21 -9.01 4.96 -10.36
CA PHE A 21 -8.62 3.57 -10.63
C PHE A 21 -7.30 3.43 -11.40
N SER A 22 -6.90 4.44 -12.18
CA SER A 22 -5.77 4.37 -13.11
C SER A 22 -4.51 5.09 -12.65
N THR A 23 -4.53 5.72 -11.47
CA THR A 23 -3.40 6.50 -10.95
C THR A 23 -2.81 5.87 -9.70
N PHE A 24 -1.62 6.34 -9.29
CA PHE A 24 -0.98 5.93 -8.03
C PHE A 24 -1.87 6.16 -6.79
N VAL A 25 -2.85 7.05 -6.87
CA VAL A 25 -3.81 7.30 -5.78
C VAL A 25 -4.64 6.05 -5.48
N ALA A 26 -4.86 5.19 -6.48
CA ALA A 26 -5.55 3.91 -6.31
C ALA A 26 -4.92 3.02 -5.23
N ALA A 27 -3.61 3.09 -5.04
CA ALA A 27 -2.91 2.34 -3.99
C ALA A 27 -3.30 2.77 -2.57
N TRP A 28 -3.78 4.00 -2.40
CA TRP A 28 -4.10 4.61 -1.10
C TRP A 28 -5.61 4.68 -0.83
N GLU A 29 -6.44 4.53 -1.86
CA GLU A 29 -7.90 4.58 -1.75
C GLU A 29 -8.45 3.67 -0.62
N PRO A 30 -7.98 2.41 -0.46
CA PRO A 30 -8.47 1.54 0.61
C PRO A 30 -8.17 2.05 2.02
N ALA A 31 -7.19 2.95 2.17
CA ALA A 31 -6.87 3.57 3.46
C ALA A 31 -7.68 4.84 3.72
N VAL A 32 -7.90 5.64 2.66
CA VAL A 32 -8.46 7.00 2.78
C VAL A 32 -9.99 6.99 2.69
N ARG A 33 -10.55 6.11 1.87
CA ARG A 33 -12.00 6.08 1.55
C ARG A 33 -12.65 4.73 1.78
N LYS A 34 -12.13 3.98 2.74
CA LYS A 34 -12.71 2.71 3.16
C LYS A 34 -14.09 2.92 3.80
N ILE A 35 -15.12 2.29 3.23
CA ILE A 35 -16.46 2.25 3.78
C ILE A 35 -16.69 0.85 4.32
N THR A 36 -16.92 0.73 5.63
CA THR A 36 -17.22 -0.55 6.26
C THR A 36 -18.73 -0.61 6.54
N ILE A 37 -19.36 -1.66 6.06
CA ILE A 37 -20.77 -1.94 6.28
C ILE A 37 -20.87 -3.17 7.18
N THR A 38 -21.57 -3.05 8.29
CA THR A 38 -21.75 -4.14 9.25
C THR A 38 -23.23 -4.46 9.41
N ALA A 39 -23.57 -5.75 9.46
CA ALA A 39 -24.91 -6.18 9.83
C ALA A 39 -25.06 -6.15 11.34
N THR A 40 -26.21 -5.67 11.83
CA THR A 40 -26.61 -5.78 13.23
C THR A 40 -27.37 -7.08 13.45
N GLU A 41 -27.58 -7.44 14.72
CA GLU A 41 -28.35 -8.63 15.09
C GLU A 41 -29.79 -8.61 14.58
N ASN A 42 -30.35 -7.41 14.43
CA ASN A 42 -31.71 -7.18 13.95
C ASN A 42 -31.83 -7.15 12.42
N GLY A 43 -30.74 -7.41 11.68
CA GLY A 43 -30.73 -7.36 10.22
C GLY A 43 -30.65 -5.94 9.63
N HIS A 44 -30.35 -4.94 10.46
CA HIS A 44 -30.06 -3.59 9.97
C HIS A 44 -28.62 -3.51 9.47
N LEU A 45 -28.35 -2.55 8.59
CA LEU A 45 -26.98 -2.22 8.17
C LEU A 45 -26.49 -0.98 8.94
N ARG A 46 -25.23 -1.01 9.37
CA ARG A 46 -24.56 0.15 9.95
C ARG A 46 -23.42 0.60 9.08
N ILE A 47 -23.41 1.89 8.74
CA ILE A 47 -22.37 2.56 7.95
C ILE A 47 -21.88 3.77 8.72
N GLY A 48 -20.69 3.70 9.32
CA GLY A 48 -20.23 4.70 10.26
C GLY A 48 -21.16 4.81 11.47
N THR A 49 -21.80 5.97 11.66
CA THR A 49 -22.80 6.24 12.72
C THR A 49 -24.23 6.00 12.26
N ASP A 50 -24.46 5.86 10.95
CA ASP A 50 -25.79 5.76 10.36
C ASP A 50 -26.30 4.32 10.38
N GLU A 51 -27.58 4.16 10.69
CA GLU A 51 -28.28 2.88 10.71
C GLU A 51 -29.35 2.85 9.61
N TYR A 52 -29.45 1.71 8.91
CA TYR A 52 -30.36 1.50 7.80
C TYR A 52 -31.19 0.26 8.03
N VAL A 53 -32.51 0.39 7.87
CA VAL A 53 -33.50 -0.68 8.02
C VAL A 53 -33.91 -1.19 6.65
N MET A 54 -34.03 -2.51 6.48
CA MET A 54 -34.50 -3.11 5.25
C MET A 54 -35.97 -2.78 5.02
N VAL A 55 -36.27 -2.16 3.88
CA VAL A 55 -37.65 -1.80 3.48
C VAL A 55 -38.19 -2.72 2.38
N GLU A 56 -37.29 -3.28 1.54
CA GLU A 56 -37.57 -4.27 0.54
C GLU A 56 -36.37 -5.23 0.45
N PRO A 57 -36.50 -6.43 -0.10
CA PRO A 57 -35.37 -7.32 -0.33
C PRO A 57 -34.24 -6.59 -1.06
N TRP A 58 -33.02 -6.58 -0.47
CA TRP A 58 -31.82 -5.91 -1.00
C TRP A 58 -31.88 -4.39 -1.00
N VAL A 59 -32.89 -3.74 -0.35
CA VAL A 59 -33.02 -2.30 -0.23
C VAL A 59 -33.14 -1.90 1.24
N TRP A 60 -32.27 -1.00 1.68
CA TRP A 60 -32.28 -0.44 3.02
C TRP A 60 -32.49 1.06 2.96
N GLN A 61 -33.22 1.59 3.93
CA GLN A 61 -33.47 3.02 4.11
C GLN A 61 -32.90 3.48 5.44
N LYS A 62 -32.28 4.65 5.43
CA LYS A 62 -31.74 5.29 6.63
C LYS A 62 -32.85 5.54 7.64
N THR A 63 -32.62 5.22 8.93
CA THR A 63 -33.64 5.30 10.00
C THR A 63 -34.12 6.72 10.24
N ASP A 64 -33.23 7.71 10.06
CA ASP A 64 -33.49 9.13 10.29
C ASP A 64 -33.56 9.97 8.99
N GLY A 65 -33.85 9.34 7.86
CA GLY A 65 -33.86 10.01 6.58
C GLY A 65 -34.49 9.23 5.43
N SER A 66 -34.45 9.82 4.24
CA SER A 66 -34.96 9.23 2.99
C SER A 66 -33.91 8.51 2.17
N THR A 67 -32.63 8.59 2.55
CA THR A 67 -31.51 7.99 1.80
C THR A 67 -31.67 6.46 1.76
N ARG A 68 -31.61 5.89 0.57
CA ARG A 68 -31.73 4.44 0.34
C ARG A 68 -30.42 3.87 -0.18
N ILE A 69 -30.19 2.62 0.17
CA ILE A 69 -29.08 1.80 -0.33
C ILE A 69 -29.70 0.55 -0.92
N ALA A 70 -29.36 0.26 -2.18
CA ALA A 70 -29.82 -0.94 -2.88
C ALA A 70 -28.60 -1.81 -3.25
N ALA A 71 -28.68 -3.11 -2.95
CA ALA A 71 -27.65 -4.06 -3.33
C ALA A 71 -28.00 -4.71 -4.68
N GLN A 72 -27.04 -4.70 -5.59
CA GLN A 72 -27.09 -5.51 -6.80
C GLN A 72 -26.40 -6.84 -6.51
N VAL A 73 -27.10 -7.93 -6.77
CA VAL A 73 -26.62 -9.29 -6.50
C VAL A 73 -26.62 -10.08 -7.82
N GLU A 74 -25.48 -10.68 -8.14
CA GLU A 74 -25.32 -11.58 -9.29
C GLU A 74 -24.71 -12.89 -8.77
N ASP A 75 -25.27 -14.01 -9.18
CA ASP A 75 -24.84 -15.35 -8.76
C ASP A 75 -24.69 -15.51 -7.23
N GLY A 76 -25.60 -14.88 -6.47
CA GLY A 76 -25.60 -14.93 -4.99
C GLY A 76 -24.50 -14.10 -4.32
N LYS A 77 -23.78 -13.25 -5.07
CA LYS A 77 -22.75 -12.34 -4.55
C LYS A 77 -23.14 -10.88 -4.77
N VAL A 78 -22.90 -10.04 -3.78
CA VAL A 78 -23.08 -8.60 -3.93
C VAL A 78 -22.00 -8.05 -4.85
N VAL A 79 -22.41 -7.51 -6.01
CA VAL A 79 -21.51 -6.90 -7.00
C VAL A 79 -21.37 -5.41 -6.81
N SER A 80 -22.42 -4.74 -6.35
CA SER A 80 -22.39 -3.30 -6.07
C SER A 80 -23.48 -2.92 -5.08
N LEU A 81 -23.28 -1.76 -4.43
CA LEU A 81 -24.29 -1.08 -3.64
C LEU A 81 -24.50 0.31 -4.21
N SER A 82 -25.73 0.62 -4.57
CA SER A 82 -26.12 1.95 -5.03
C SER A 82 -26.69 2.75 -3.87
N GLN A 83 -26.17 3.94 -3.64
CA GLN A 83 -26.66 4.89 -2.64
C GLN A 83 -27.20 6.13 -3.34
N GLU A 84 -28.44 6.49 -3.04
CA GLU A 84 -29.01 7.75 -3.55
C GLU A 84 -28.26 8.97 -3.01
N PRO A 85 -28.12 10.05 -3.82
CA PRO A 85 -28.66 10.21 -5.17
C PRO A 85 -27.73 9.74 -6.30
N ALA A 86 -26.47 9.38 -6.07
CA ALA A 86 -25.56 9.08 -7.18
C ALA A 86 -24.24 8.40 -6.78
N PHE A 87 -24.22 7.62 -5.73
CA PHE A 87 -23.00 6.91 -5.32
C PHE A 87 -23.17 5.42 -5.54
N THR A 88 -22.18 4.81 -6.15
CA THR A 88 -22.07 3.35 -6.23
C THR A 88 -20.83 2.92 -5.46
N LEU A 89 -21.00 1.89 -4.63
CA LEU A 89 -19.94 1.30 -3.84
C LEU A 89 -19.65 -0.09 -4.40
N LEU A 90 -18.38 -0.40 -4.59
CA LEU A 90 -17.90 -1.71 -5.02
C LEU A 90 -17.24 -2.45 -3.86
N PRO A 91 -17.48 -3.75 -3.69
CA PRO A 91 -16.78 -4.56 -2.70
C PRO A 91 -15.26 -4.51 -2.96
N THR A 92 -14.47 -4.28 -1.91
CA THR A 92 -13.01 -4.28 -2.02
C THR A 92 -12.48 -5.70 -2.01
N THR A 93 -11.54 -6.00 -2.90
CA THR A 93 -10.84 -7.28 -2.93
C THR A 93 -9.82 -7.36 -1.79
N LEU A 94 -9.46 -8.59 -1.37
CA LEU A 94 -8.38 -8.82 -0.39
C LEU A 94 -7.05 -8.22 -0.86
N LEU A 95 -6.80 -8.23 -2.17
CA LEU A 95 -5.63 -7.64 -2.78
C LEU A 95 -5.54 -6.12 -2.52
N GLN A 96 -6.64 -5.41 -2.76
CA GLN A 96 -6.74 -3.97 -2.50
C GLN A 96 -6.57 -3.65 -1.00
N GLN A 97 -7.17 -4.46 -0.13
CA GLN A 97 -7.03 -4.28 1.31
C GLN A 97 -5.60 -4.52 1.82
N ALA A 98 -4.82 -5.36 1.13
CA ALA A 98 -3.43 -5.66 1.48
C ALA A 98 -2.44 -4.56 1.08
N LEU A 99 -2.79 -3.65 0.15
CA LEU A 99 -1.85 -2.65 -0.39
C LEU A 99 -1.22 -1.78 0.70
N VAL A 100 -2.03 -1.22 1.59
CA VAL A 100 -1.56 -0.30 2.63
C VAL A 100 -0.75 -1.01 3.72
N PRO A 101 -1.19 -2.14 4.30
CA PRO A 101 -0.38 -2.86 5.29
C PRO A 101 0.93 -3.39 4.70
N VAL A 102 0.94 -3.89 3.46
CA VAL A 102 2.19 -4.32 2.80
C VAL A 102 3.15 -3.16 2.64
N PHE A 103 2.67 -1.99 2.18
CA PHE A 103 3.50 -0.79 2.10
C PHE A 103 4.11 -0.42 3.45
N GLY A 104 3.31 -0.39 4.52
CA GLY A 104 3.77 -0.07 5.88
C GLY A 104 4.83 -1.05 6.39
N VAL A 105 4.61 -2.35 6.20
CA VAL A 105 5.60 -3.37 6.58
C VAL A 105 6.89 -3.21 5.80
N CYS A 106 6.82 -3.00 4.48
CA CYS A 106 8.01 -2.79 3.65
C CYS A 106 8.78 -1.53 4.06
N LEU A 107 8.08 -0.44 4.38
CA LEU A 107 8.69 0.79 4.88
C LEU A 107 9.51 0.52 6.15
N VAL A 108 8.92 -0.18 7.13
CA VAL A 108 9.61 -0.52 8.39
C VAL A 108 10.82 -1.43 8.12
N LEU A 109 10.68 -2.45 7.29
CA LEU A 109 11.77 -3.36 6.95
C LEU A 109 12.93 -2.62 6.26
N LEU A 110 12.63 -1.75 5.29
CA LEU A 110 13.65 -0.93 4.62
C LEU A 110 14.33 0.05 5.58
N LEU A 111 13.59 0.68 6.48
CA LEU A 111 14.16 1.55 7.52
C LEU A 111 15.14 0.77 8.40
N VAL A 112 14.73 -0.39 8.92
CA VAL A 112 15.58 -1.23 9.76
C VAL A 112 16.86 -1.63 9.03
N VAL A 113 16.75 -2.13 7.81
CA VAL A 113 17.92 -2.54 7.02
C VAL A 113 18.81 -1.36 6.70
N THR A 114 18.24 -0.21 6.29
CA THR A 114 19.00 1.00 5.93
C THR A 114 19.74 1.58 7.12
N VAL A 115 19.15 1.59 8.32
CA VAL A 115 19.81 2.06 9.56
C VAL A 115 20.87 1.06 10.05
N ALA A 116 20.64 -0.24 9.87
CA ALA A 116 21.62 -1.26 10.29
C ALA A 116 22.95 -1.15 9.53
N TRP A 117 22.96 -0.66 8.27
CA TRP A 117 24.18 -0.56 7.47
C TRP A 117 25.21 0.46 7.99
N PRO A 118 24.86 1.73 8.27
CA PRO A 118 25.81 2.69 8.82
C PRO A 118 26.30 2.26 10.22
N VAL A 119 25.43 1.65 11.02
CA VAL A 119 25.83 1.09 12.33
C VAL A 119 26.88 -0.01 12.14
N GLY A 120 26.68 -0.90 11.19
CA GLY A 120 27.67 -1.93 10.83
C GLY A 120 28.99 -1.34 10.30
N ALA A 121 28.92 -0.29 9.46
CA ALA A 121 30.09 0.40 8.94
C ALA A 121 30.88 1.12 10.04
N LEU A 122 30.19 1.78 10.97
CA LEU A 122 30.80 2.43 12.13
C LEU A 122 31.51 1.42 13.06
N ARG A 123 30.85 0.29 13.34
CA ARG A 123 31.47 -0.80 14.12
C ARG A 123 32.74 -1.34 13.44
N ARG A 124 32.69 -1.52 12.12
CA ARG A 124 33.84 -1.94 11.32
C ARG A 124 34.98 -0.92 11.36
N ARG A 125 34.69 0.37 11.21
CA ARG A 125 35.70 1.45 11.33
C ARG A 125 36.34 1.48 12.72
N ARG A 126 35.55 1.27 13.79
CA ARG A 126 36.06 1.19 15.16
C ARG A 126 36.95 -0.02 15.39
N ALA A 127 36.59 -1.19 14.83
CA ALA A 127 37.38 -2.41 14.90
C ALA A 127 38.76 -2.23 14.21
N LEU A 128 38.77 -1.62 13.01
CA LEU A 128 40.02 -1.29 12.28
C LEU A 128 40.91 -0.36 13.09
N LYS A 129 40.35 0.68 13.75
CA LYS A 129 41.13 1.59 14.61
C LYS A 129 41.71 0.89 15.83
N ARG A 130 41.16 -0.24 16.26
CA ARG A 130 41.68 -1.07 17.38
C ARG A 130 42.62 -2.18 16.92
N GLY A 131 43.07 -2.17 15.64
CA GLY A 131 43.96 -3.18 15.11
C GLY A 131 43.34 -4.57 14.95
N GLN A 132 42.00 -4.68 15.01
CA GLN A 132 41.32 -5.96 14.82
C GLN A 132 41.21 -6.30 13.32
N GLU A 133 41.43 -7.58 12.98
CA GLU A 133 41.20 -8.06 11.63
C GLU A 133 39.75 -7.86 11.22
N VAL A 134 39.55 -7.16 10.13
CA VAL A 134 38.22 -6.91 9.56
C VAL A 134 38.11 -7.66 8.24
N GLY A 135 37.12 -8.52 8.14
CA GLY A 135 36.88 -9.35 6.96
C GLY A 135 36.82 -8.57 5.65
N ALA A 136 36.92 -9.25 4.53
CA ALA A 136 37.02 -8.72 3.16
C ALA A 136 35.97 -7.62 2.84
N PRO A 137 36.27 -6.69 1.93
CA PRO A 137 35.32 -5.66 1.50
C PRO A 137 34.06 -6.27 0.89
N LEU A 138 32.94 -5.56 1.03
CA LEU A 138 31.66 -6.01 0.49
C LEU A 138 31.75 -6.05 -1.05
N PRO A 139 31.26 -7.14 -1.68
CA PRO A 139 31.21 -7.24 -3.13
C PRO A 139 30.29 -6.17 -3.71
N TRP A 140 30.51 -5.83 -4.99
CA TRP A 140 29.80 -4.74 -5.66
C TRP A 140 28.29 -4.95 -5.71
N TRP A 141 27.81 -6.19 -5.93
CA TRP A 141 26.37 -6.50 -5.94
C TRP A 141 25.69 -6.21 -4.61
N THR A 142 26.36 -6.47 -3.47
CA THR A 142 25.85 -6.08 -2.14
C THR A 142 25.72 -4.57 -2.02
N ARG A 143 26.67 -3.80 -2.60
CA ARG A 143 26.58 -2.33 -2.59
C ARG A 143 25.43 -1.84 -3.45
N VAL A 144 25.26 -2.43 -4.63
CA VAL A 144 24.13 -2.10 -5.55
C VAL A 144 22.79 -2.47 -4.92
N ALA A 145 22.67 -3.67 -4.33
CA ALA A 145 21.46 -4.08 -3.62
C ALA A 145 21.07 -3.10 -2.49
N ARG A 146 22.08 -2.66 -1.72
CA ARG A 146 21.88 -1.67 -0.65
C ARG A 146 21.49 -0.31 -1.20
N GLY A 147 22.16 0.16 -2.24
CA GLY A 147 21.80 1.40 -2.94
C GLY A 147 20.36 1.37 -3.42
N GLY A 148 19.95 0.27 -4.05
CA GLY A 148 18.56 0.05 -4.44
C GLY A 148 17.57 0.08 -3.28
N GLY A 149 17.93 -0.49 -2.13
CA GLY A 149 17.12 -0.40 -0.91
C GLY A 149 16.96 1.04 -0.39
N VAL A 150 18.02 1.86 -0.46
CA VAL A 150 17.94 3.30 -0.13
C VAL A 150 17.04 4.04 -1.10
N LEU A 151 17.17 3.78 -2.40
CA LEU A 151 16.33 4.40 -3.43
C LEU A 151 14.85 4.00 -3.26
N ALA A 152 14.59 2.72 -2.98
CA ALA A 152 13.25 2.25 -2.66
C ALA A 152 12.66 2.93 -1.42
N LEU A 153 13.45 3.10 -0.34
CA LEU A 153 13.03 3.84 0.84
C LEU A 153 12.75 5.32 0.51
N ALA A 154 13.59 5.95 -0.28
CA ALA A 154 13.37 7.33 -0.73
C ALA A 154 12.06 7.45 -1.53
N ALA A 155 11.78 6.50 -2.43
CA ALA A 155 10.51 6.43 -3.15
C ALA A 155 9.31 6.34 -2.21
N GLN A 156 9.37 5.47 -1.18
CA GLN A 156 8.28 5.32 -0.21
C GLN A 156 8.02 6.62 0.57
N LEU A 157 9.09 7.28 1.03
CA LEU A 157 8.98 8.56 1.74
C LEU A 157 8.39 9.65 0.81
N THR A 158 8.78 9.66 -0.46
CA THR A 158 8.23 10.61 -1.44
C THR A 158 6.73 10.35 -1.68
N TRP A 159 6.30 9.09 -1.81
CA TRP A 159 4.88 8.75 -1.92
C TRP A 159 4.07 9.18 -0.69
N ILE A 160 4.59 8.96 0.51
CA ILE A 160 3.94 9.43 1.76
C ILE A 160 3.84 10.95 1.75
N SER A 161 4.92 11.65 1.40
CA SER A 161 4.93 13.12 1.36
C SER A 161 3.90 13.67 0.37
N LEU A 162 3.80 13.05 -0.82
CA LEU A 162 2.78 13.40 -1.81
C LEU A 162 1.37 13.20 -1.26
N LEU A 163 1.11 12.06 -0.62
CA LEU A 163 -0.19 11.77 -0.03
C LEU A 163 -0.55 12.81 1.04
N VAL A 164 0.39 13.13 1.94
CA VAL A 164 0.18 14.14 2.99
C VAL A 164 -0.14 15.50 2.36
N VAL A 165 0.61 15.93 1.35
CA VAL A 165 0.37 17.21 0.67
C VAL A 165 -1.03 17.22 0.03
N ILE A 166 -1.41 16.16 -0.67
CA ILE A 166 -2.74 16.07 -1.31
C ILE A 166 -3.87 16.12 -0.26
N MET A 167 -3.67 15.47 0.89
CA MET A 167 -4.69 15.42 1.95
C MET A 167 -4.79 16.73 2.74
N THR A 168 -3.68 17.47 2.90
CA THR A 168 -3.67 18.71 3.69
C THR A 168 -3.98 19.96 2.86
N ASN A 169 -3.71 19.94 1.56
CA ASN A 169 -3.87 21.09 0.65
C ASN A 169 -4.77 20.74 -0.53
N SER A 170 -6.06 20.53 -0.27
CA SER A 170 -7.04 20.25 -1.33
C SER A 170 -7.17 21.40 -2.34
N SER A 171 -6.90 22.66 -1.94
CA SER A 171 -6.85 23.83 -2.83
C SER A 171 -5.74 23.75 -3.87
N THR A 172 -4.61 23.09 -3.57
CA THR A 172 -3.51 22.91 -4.53
C THR A 172 -3.97 22.12 -5.76
N ILE A 173 -5.03 21.32 -5.61
CA ILE A 173 -5.64 20.55 -6.70
C ILE A 173 -6.47 21.45 -7.63
N THR A 174 -7.08 22.49 -7.10
CA THR A 174 -7.97 23.40 -7.86
C THR A 174 -7.25 24.59 -8.50
N ASP A 175 -6.10 24.99 -7.97
CA ASP A 175 -5.42 26.24 -8.36
C ASP A 175 -4.40 26.10 -9.50
N GLY A 176 -4.36 24.95 -10.21
CA GLY A 176 -3.48 24.75 -11.36
C GLY A 176 -1.98 24.66 -11.04
N SER A 177 -1.58 24.71 -9.77
CA SER A 177 -0.17 24.58 -9.34
C SER A 177 0.35 23.12 -9.33
N PHE A 178 -0.27 22.26 -10.11
CA PHE A 178 -0.05 20.84 -10.21
C PHE A 178 1.32 20.40 -10.75
N THR A 179 2.00 21.30 -11.48
CA THR A 179 3.20 20.92 -12.25
C THR A 179 4.30 20.36 -11.37
N TRP A 180 4.49 20.92 -10.18
CA TRP A 180 5.51 20.41 -9.25
C TRP A 180 5.14 19.05 -8.62
N LEU A 181 3.84 18.81 -8.31
CA LEU A 181 3.36 17.51 -7.81
C LEU A 181 3.60 16.42 -8.84
N ILE A 182 3.33 16.70 -10.12
CA ILE A 182 3.62 15.81 -11.23
C ILE A 182 5.12 15.47 -11.26
N SER A 183 5.98 16.48 -11.16
CA SER A 183 7.42 16.29 -11.17
C SER A 183 7.90 15.42 -10.00
N VAL A 184 7.38 15.66 -8.80
CA VAL A 184 7.70 14.84 -7.62
C VAL A 184 7.17 13.42 -7.76
N ALA A 185 5.96 13.22 -8.31
CA ALA A 185 5.40 11.90 -8.60
C ALA A 185 6.28 11.14 -9.61
N ARG A 186 6.77 11.81 -10.67
CA ARG A 186 7.72 11.23 -11.63
C ARG A 186 9.04 10.83 -10.97
N CYS A 187 9.59 11.67 -10.11
CA CYS A 187 10.76 11.30 -9.33
C CYS A 187 10.51 10.06 -8.48
N ALA A 188 9.37 9.98 -7.80
CA ALA A 188 8.99 8.81 -7.01
C ALA A 188 8.87 7.55 -7.87
N GLN A 189 8.28 7.65 -9.09
CA GLN A 189 8.19 6.54 -10.04
C GLN A 189 9.56 6.04 -10.49
N VAL A 190 10.48 6.95 -10.83
CA VAL A 190 11.86 6.58 -11.23
C VAL A 190 12.58 5.90 -10.07
N LEU A 191 12.52 6.45 -8.85
CA LEU A 191 13.12 5.86 -7.66
C LEU A 191 12.53 4.47 -7.38
N GLN A 192 11.22 4.32 -7.54
CA GLN A 192 10.51 3.05 -7.37
C GLN A 192 10.96 2.01 -8.42
N ALA A 193 11.06 2.42 -9.69
CA ALA A 193 11.53 1.55 -10.75
C ALA A 193 12.98 1.07 -10.52
N LEU A 194 13.87 1.94 -10.07
CA LEU A 194 15.22 1.58 -9.66
C LEU A 194 15.23 0.60 -8.48
N GLY A 195 14.32 0.78 -7.52
CA GLY A 195 14.09 -0.16 -6.42
C GLY A 195 13.64 -1.54 -6.90
N VAL A 196 12.77 -1.61 -7.90
CA VAL A 196 12.33 -2.87 -8.52
C VAL A 196 13.50 -3.57 -9.22
N VAL A 197 14.30 -2.85 -9.99
CA VAL A 197 15.50 -3.40 -10.64
C VAL A 197 16.50 -3.95 -9.61
N ALA A 198 16.57 -3.34 -8.43
CA ALA A 198 17.46 -3.77 -7.36
C ALA A 198 17.09 -5.14 -6.73
N VAL A 199 15.93 -5.71 -7.06
CA VAL A 199 15.55 -7.10 -6.70
C VAL A 199 16.61 -8.09 -7.23
N ILE A 200 17.12 -7.86 -8.43
CA ILE A 200 18.11 -8.75 -9.05
C ILE A 200 19.42 -8.82 -8.24
N PRO A 201 20.13 -7.71 -7.97
CA PRO A 201 21.34 -7.76 -7.17
C PRO A 201 21.08 -8.18 -5.71
N ALA A 202 19.89 -7.94 -5.16
CA ALA A 202 19.50 -8.41 -3.84
C ALA A 202 19.35 -9.95 -3.79
N ALA A 203 18.77 -10.54 -4.83
CA ALA A 203 18.69 -12.00 -4.98
C ALA A 203 20.09 -12.62 -5.12
N VAL A 204 20.96 -12.02 -5.94
CA VAL A 204 22.37 -12.45 -6.08
C VAL A 204 23.09 -12.38 -4.73
N ASP A 205 22.90 -11.28 -3.95
CA ASP A 205 23.54 -11.14 -2.64
C ASP A 205 23.07 -12.21 -1.66
N LEU A 206 21.79 -12.56 -1.64
CA LEU A 206 21.26 -13.63 -0.81
C LEU A 206 21.85 -15.00 -1.21
N VAL A 207 21.81 -15.35 -2.50
CA VAL A 207 22.34 -16.63 -2.99
C VAL A 207 23.83 -16.76 -2.69
N MET A 208 24.62 -15.71 -2.92
CA MET A 208 26.05 -15.70 -2.64
C MET A 208 26.35 -15.74 -1.14
N SER A 209 25.51 -15.14 -0.31
CA SER A 209 25.64 -15.19 1.15
C SER A 209 25.37 -16.61 1.67
N LEU A 210 24.40 -17.32 1.10
CA LEU A 210 24.11 -18.71 1.42
C LEU A 210 25.25 -19.64 0.97
N ARG A 211 25.69 -19.52 -0.29
CA ARG A 211 26.78 -20.37 -0.85
C ARG A 211 28.09 -20.21 -0.08
N ARG A 212 28.41 -19.00 0.37
CA ARG A 212 29.63 -18.69 1.13
C ARG A 212 29.49 -19.00 2.63
N ARG A 213 28.37 -19.62 3.06
CA ARG A 213 28.07 -19.89 4.47
C ARG A 213 28.29 -18.64 5.36
N ALA A 214 27.87 -17.48 4.85
CA ALA A 214 27.98 -16.24 5.63
C ALA A 214 27.20 -16.38 6.94
N GLY A 215 27.65 -15.67 7.97
CA GLY A 215 26.96 -15.72 9.27
C GLY A 215 25.48 -15.37 9.16
N TRP A 216 24.65 -15.97 10.01
CA TRP A 216 23.18 -15.88 9.97
C TRP A 216 22.65 -14.45 9.86
N ARG A 217 23.27 -13.48 10.56
CA ARG A 217 22.89 -12.05 10.50
C ARG A 217 22.95 -11.48 9.08
N ARG A 218 23.98 -11.86 8.31
CA ARG A 218 24.13 -11.38 6.94
C ARG A 218 23.06 -12.00 6.03
N VAL A 219 22.84 -13.29 6.16
CA VAL A 219 21.81 -14.01 5.39
C VAL A 219 20.43 -13.43 5.69
N THR A 220 20.09 -13.22 6.95
CA THR A 220 18.81 -12.63 7.36
C THR A 220 18.63 -11.22 6.79
N MET A 221 19.65 -10.35 6.87
CA MET A 221 19.56 -9.00 6.32
C MET A 221 19.39 -8.97 4.79
N SER A 222 20.07 -9.87 4.06
CA SER A 222 19.90 -10.00 2.62
C SER A 222 18.52 -10.56 2.25
N ALA A 223 18.00 -11.51 3.05
CA ALA A 223 16.66 -12.07 2.86
C ALA A 223 15.57 -11.01 3.13
N VAL A 224 15.69 -10.25 4.21
CA VAL A 224 14.75 -9.17 4.55
C VAL A 224 14.75 -8.09 3.48
N LEU A 225 15.94 -7.67 3.00
CA LEU A 225 16.04 -6.69 1.92
C LEU A 225 15.35 -7.21 0.65
N LEU A 226 15.64 -8.44 0.25
CA LEU A 226 15.02 -9.05 -0.94
C LEU A 226 13.51 -9.14 -0.78
N ALA A 227 13.01 -9.63 0.35
CA ALA A 227 11.58 -9.75 0.61
C ALA A 227 10.87 -8.38 0.56
N ALA A 228 11.47 -7.35 1.16
CA ALA A 228 10.93 -5.99 1.11
C ALA A 228 10.88 -5.44 -0.33
N LEU A 229 11.95 -5.62 -1.13
CA LEU A 229 11.99 -5.15 -2.51
C LEU A 229 10.99 -5.90 -3.41
N VAL A 230 10.83 -7.22 -3.24
CA VAL A 230 9.84 -8.01 -3.98
C VAL A 230 8.42 -7.59 -3.61
N ALA A 231 8.13 -7.42 -2.33
CA ALA A 231 6.82 -6.97 -1.87
C ALA A 231 6.49 -5.55 -2.37
N LEU A 232 7.49 -4.66 -2.45
CA LEU A 232 7.33 -3.32 -3.04
C LEU A 232 7.17 -3.35 -4.56
N ALA A 233 7.82 -4.27 -5.26
CA ALA A 233 7.61 -4.48 -6.69
C ALA A 233 6.16 -4.92 -6.96
N TRP A 234 5.66 -5.86 -6.16
CA TRP A 234 4.26 -6.28 -6.20
C TRP A 234 3.31 -5.10 -5.89
N TRP A 235 3.58 -4.35 -4.83
CA TRP A 235 2.79 -3.18 -4.46
C TRP A 235 2.74 -2.12 -5.57
N ALA A 236 3.90 -1.84 -6.19
CA ALA A 236 4.00 -0.87 -7.28
C ALA A 236 3.21 -1.30 -8.53
N TRP A 237 3.17 -2.60 -8.79
CA TRP A 237 2.36 -3.18 -9.87
C TRP A 237 0.87 -3.15 -9.52
N ALA A 238 0.47 -3.69 -8.37
CA ALA A 238 -0.91 -3.81 -7.95
C ALA A 238 -1.58 -2.44 -7.67
N GLY A 239 -0.80 -1.45 -7.22
CA GLY A 239 -1.23 -0.08 -6.93
C GLY A 239 -1.07 0.90 -8.09
N ASN A 240 -0.74 0.44 -9.29
CA ASN A 240 -0.50 1.29 -10.48
C ASN A 240 0.55 2.41 -10.27
N ALA A 241 1.46 2.24 -9.29
CA ALA A 241 2.45 3.26 -8.96
C ALA A 241 3.50 3.50 -10.07
N LEU A 242 3.66 2.55 -11.00
CA LEU A 242 4.58 2.65 -12.14
C LEU A 242 3.89 3.04 -13.45
N VAL A 243 2.56 3.21 -13.46
CA VAL A 243 1.83 3.57 -14.68
C VAL A 243 2.19 4.99 -15.10
N PRO A 244 2.58 5.23 -16.36
CA PRO A 244 3.00 6.55 -16.84
C PRO A 244 1.86 7.59 -16.85
N SER A 245 0.61 7.15 -17.03
CA SER A 245 -0.54 8.04 -17.04
C SER A 245 -0.83 8.54 -15.62
N LEU A 246 -0.74 9.83 -15.38
CA LEU A 246 -1.20 10.44 -14.13
C LEU A 246 -2.70 10.69 -14.16
N GLY A 247 -3.39 10.29 -15.24
CA GLY A 247 -4.86 10.23 -15.33
C GLY A 247 -5.56 11.56 -15.00
N MET A 248 -5.01 12.67 -15.48
CA MET A 248 -5.65 14.00 -15.39
C MET A 248 -6.20 14.41 -16.73
#